data_e14929c854d37c49d03f64f20c99c9e3
#
_entry.id   e14929c854d37c49d03f64f20c99c9e3
#
_cell.length_a   1.000
_cell.length_b   1.000
_cell.length_c   1.000
_cell.angle_alpha   90.00
_cell.angle_beta   90.00
_cell.angle_gamma   90.00
#
_symmetry.space_group_name_H-M   'P 1'
#
loop_
_entity.id
_entity.type
_entity.pdbx_description
1 polymer ?
#
loop_
_entity_poly.entity_id
_entity_poly.type
_entity_poly.pdbx_seq_one_letter_code
_entity_poly.pdbx_strand_id
1 'polypeptide(L)'
;MPVTSRPTTRVAAVDCGTNSIRLLVADVGPDGTLVEVDRRLQIVRLGQGVDRTGRLAPEALERTFAASREYARVIAETGATRVRFVATSATRDARNRAEFADGVRAAIGVEPEVASGDEEASLSFRGAVAGVAARHAGPYLVVDLGGGSTELVLGTTSPDVVLSLDVGSVRMTERHLHSDPPTPGEEDAARADVRAALDRAGEVVPFGRTVTLVGLAGSVTSATAHALGLSSYQRERVHGAVLGVEEVLAACDDLLHRSRARRLALGFMHPGRADVIGAGVLVWSEVVARVRADVAAEGRELTQVVTSESDILDGIALSLA
;
A
#
# COMPACT_ATOMS: atom_id res chain seq x y z
N MET A 1 -33.74 -19.25 19.79
CA MET A 1 -32.60 -20.13 19.53
C MET A 1 -31.36 -19.32 19.79
N PRO A 2 -30.43 -19.72 20.69
CA PRO A 2 -29.16 -19.00 20.82
C PRO A 2 -28.39 -19.18 19.50
N VAL A 3 -28.00 -18.07 18.90
CA VAL A 3 -27.07 -18.04 17.76
C VAL A 3 -25.74 -18.53 18.32
N THR A 4 -25.39 -19.79 18.07
CA THR A 4 -24.04 -20.28 18.36
C THR A 4 -23.09 -19.50 17.48
N SER A 5 -22.40 -18.51 18.08
CA SER A 5 -21.29 -17.83 17.41
C SER A 5 -20.29 -18.90 17.00
N ARG A 6 -20.05 -19.05 15.70
CA ARG A 6 -18.97 -19.93 15.21
C ARG A 6 -17.64 -19.42 15.78
N PRO A 7 -16.73 -20.31 16.19
CA PRO A 7 -15.50 -19.90 16.80
C PRO A 7 -14.68 -19.04 15.81
N THR A 8 -14.25 -17.86 16.25
CA THR A 8 -13.29 -17.03 15.54
C THR A 8 -11.87 -17.53 15.78
N THR A 9 -10.99 -17.36 14.81
CA THR A 9 -9.56 -17.67 14.95
C THR A 9 -8.79 -16.37 15.13
N ARG A 10 -8.02 -16.26 16.22
CA ARG A 10 -7.12 -15.12 16.41
C ARG A 10 -5.84 -15.33 15.60
N VAL A 11 -5.58 -14.41 14.69
CA VAL A 11 -4.46 -14.45 13.75
C VAL A 11 -3.59 -13.20 13.89
N ALA A 12 -2.32 -13.31 13.50
CA ALA A 12 -1.42 -12.18 13.36
C ALA A 12 -0.85 -12.15 11.94
N ALA A 13 -1.11 -11.07 11.25
CA ALA A 13 -0.56 -10.77 9.94
C ALA A 13 0.55 -9.74 10.07
N VAL A 14 1.71 -10.00 9.47
CA VAL A 14 2.80 -9.01 9.34
C VAL A 14 3.06 -8.77 7.86
N ASP A 15 3.07 -7.51 7.48
CA ASP A 15 3.47 -7.05 6.16
C ASP A 15 4.74 -6.21 6.27
N CYS A 16 5.80 -6.62 5.59
CA CYS A 16 7.08 -5.94 5.55
C CYS A 16 7.38 -5.41 4.15
N GLY A 17 6.98 -4.18 3.93
CA GLY A 17 7.17 -3.47 2.68
C GLY A 17 8.50 -2.71 2.59
N THR A 18 8.66 -1.96 1.50
CA THR A 18 9.85 -1.16 1.20
C THR A 18 10.07 -0.03 2.22
N ASN A 19 9.01 0.62 2.69
CA ASN A 19 9.10 1.76 3.61
C ASN A 19 8.73 1.42 5.05
N SER A 20 7.77 0.55 5.26
CA SER A 20 7.17 0.25 6.56
C SER A 20 7.04 -1.24 6.83
N ILE A 21 7.03 -1.60 8.11
CA ILE A 21 6.57 -2.90 8.59
C ILE A 21 5.28 -2.68 9.39
N ARG A 22 4.29 -3.56 9.19
CA ARG A 22 2.96 -3.44 9.79
C ARG A 22 2.55 -4.74 10.45
N LEU A 23 1.78 -4.64 11.53
CA LEU A 23 1.16 -5.77 12.23
C LEU A 23 -0.35 -5.56 12.29
N LEU A 24 -1.10 -6.60 12.05
CA LEU A 24 -2.52 -6.72 12.38
C LEU A 24 -2.74 -7.99 13.18
N VAL A 25 -3.25 -7.84 14.40
CA VAL A 25 -3.85 -8.94 15.14
C VAL A 25 -5.37 -8.82 15.04
N ALA A 26 -6.02 -9.87 14.60
CA ALA A 26 -7.46 -9.86 14.39
C ALA A 26 -8.10 -11.19 14.73
N ASP A 27 -9.39 -11.15 15.13
CA ASP A 27 -10.26 -12.31 15.20
C ASP A 27 -10.97 -12.45 13.85
N VAL A 28 -10.74 -13.56 13.16
CA VAL A 28 -11.33 -13.83 11.85
C VAL A 28 -12.41 -14.90 12.01
N GLY A 29 -13.62 -14.54 11.56
CA GLY A 29 -14.76 -15.44 11.51
C GLY A 29 -14.74 -16.33 10.26
N PRO A 30 -15.44 -17.48 10.29
CA PRO A 30 -15.53 -18.40 9.15
C PRO A 30 -16.29 -17.81 7.94
N ASP A 31 -16.99 -16.70 8.13
CA ASP A 31 -17.65 -15.91 7.09
C ASP A 31 -16.75 -14.82 6.49
N GLY A 32 -15.47 -14.75 6.92
CA GLY A 32 -14.54 -13.71 6.51
C GLY A 32 -14.68 -12.39 7.27
N THR A 33 -15.52 -12.33 8.31
CA THR A 33 -15.59 -11.15 9.18
C THR A 33 -14.27 -11.00 9.91
N LEU A 34 -13.68 -9.80 9.85
CA LEU A 34 -12.41 -9.45 10.51
C LEU A 34 -12.70 -8.42 11.60
N VAL A 35 -12.36 -8.76 12.85
CA VAL A 35 -12.45 -7.87 14.00
C VAL A 35 -11.04 -7.55 14.49
N GLU A 36 -10.63 -6.31 14.30
CA GLU A 36 -9.31 -5.82 14.68
C GLU A 36 -9.12 -5.85 16.20
N VAL A 37 -8.00 -6.42 16.67
CA VAL A 37 -7.58 -6.47 18.07
C VAL A 37 -6.43 -5.51 18.34
N ASP A 38 -5.42 -5.50 17.47
CA ASP A 38 -4.29 -4.56 17.50
C ASP A 38 -3.79 -4.31 16.08
N ARG A 39 -3.48 -3.04 15.75
CA ARG A 39 -2.88 -2.65 14.47
C ARG A 39 -1.72 -1.69 14.71
N ARG A 40 -0.57 -2.02 14.13
CA ARG A 40 0.65 -1.23 14.28
C ARG A 40 1.32 -0.95 12.94
N LEU A 41 2.04 0.16 12.90
CA LEU A 41 2.87 0.56 11.77
C LEU A 41 4.16 1.17 12.30
N GLN A 42 5.30 0.74 11.73
CA GLN A 42 6.61 1.36 11.96
C GLN A 42 7.30 1.64 10.62
N ILE A 43 7.92 2.80 10.51
CA ILE A 43 8.72 3.16 9.33
C ILE A 43 10.13 2.65 9.54
N VAL A 44 10.50 1.60 8.81
CA VAL A 44 11.81 0.94 8.90
C VAL A 44 12.71 1.24 7.69
N ARG A 45 12.13 1.72 6.58
CA ARG A 45 12.84 2.05 5.32
C ARG A 45 13.72 0.89 4.85
N LEU A 46 13.17 -0.33 4.85
CA LEU A 46 13.90 -1.55 4.47
C LEU A 46 14.48 -1.45 3.06
N GLY A 47 13.75 -0.84 2.13
CA GLY A 47 14.15 -0.70 0.73
C GLY A 47 15.06 0.47 0.43
N GLN A 48 15.50 1.25 1.43
CA GLN A 48 16.36 2.42 1.19
C GLN A 48 17.65 2.02 0.46
N GLY A 49 17.85 2.56 -0.73
CA GLY A 49 19.03 2.31 -1.57
C GLY A 49 19.05 0.95 -2.28
N VAL A 50 18.02 0.10 -2.15
CA VAL A 50 17.94 -1.22 -2.79
C VAL A 50 17.93 -1.09 -4.31
N ASP A 51 17.20 -0.16 -4.87
CA ASP A 51 17.13 0.06 -6.33
C ASP A 51 18.54 0.29 -6.94
N ARG A 52 19.39 1.04 -6.24
CA ARG A 52 20.74 1.33 -6.68
C ARG A 52 21.75 0.22 -6.34
N THR A 53 21.64 -0.42 -5.18
CA THR A 53 22.66 -1.33 -4.66
C THR A 53 22.32 -2.81 -4.87
N GLY A 54 21.04 -3.15 -5.02
CA GLY A 54 20.52 -4.52 -5.00
C GLY A 54 20.70 -5.21 -3.64
N ARG A 55 20.81 -4.45 -2.53
CA ARG A 55 21.03 -5.00 -1.18
C ARG A 55 20.27 -4.20 -0.14
N LEU A 56 19.73 -4.90 0.86
CA LEU A 56 19.21 -4.31 2.09
C LEU A 56 20.37 -3.78 2.93
N ALA A 57 20.26 -2.52 3.36
CA ALA A 57 21.30 -1.89 4.17
C ALA A 57 21.29 -2.46 5.61
N PRO A 58 22.46 -2.64 6.26
CA PRO A 58 22.53 -3.18 7.62
C PRO A 58 21.68 -2.41 8.63
N GLU A 59 21.66 -1.08 8.55
CA GLU A 59 20.88 -0.23 9.46
C GLU A 59 19.38 -0.38 9.23
N ALA A 60 18.94 -0.69 8.00
CA ALA A 60 17.55 -0.94 7.68
C ALA A 60 17.13 -2.33 8.19
N LEU A 61 17.99 -3.33 8.08
CA LEU A 61 17.78 -4.66 8.67
C LEU A 61 17.63 -4.56 10.19
N GLU A 62 18.53 -3.84 10.88
CA GLU A 62 18.45 -3.67 12.34
C GLU A 62 17.15 -2.99 12.79
N ARG A 63 16.71 -1.93 12.09
CA ARG A 63 15.39 -1.31 12.37
C ARG A 63 14.24 -2.30 12.20
N THR A 64 14.30 -3.10 11.15
CA THR A 64 13.27 -4.10 10.85
C THR A 64 13.24 -5.21 11.90
N PHE A 65 14.40 -5.71 12.32
CA PHE A 65 14.50 -6.74 13.37
C PHE A 65 14.05 -6.20 14.74
N ALA A 66 14.34 -4.93 15.04
CA ALA A 66 13.85 -4.29 16.27
C ALA A 66 12.32 -4.22 16.29
N ALA A 67 11.71 -3.79 15.18
CA ALA A 67 10.26 -3.76 15.02
C ALA A 67 9.64 -5.18 15.09
N SER A 68 10.28 -6.16 14.47
CA SER A 68 9.83 -7.57 14.51
C SER A 68 9.85 -8.14 15.93
N ARG A 69 10.88 -7.82 16.74
CA ARG A 69 10.92 -8.21 18.16
C ARG A 69 9.81 -7.57 19.00
N GLU A 70 9.46 -6.31 18.69
CA GLU A 70 8.31 -5.66 19.33
C GLU A 70 7.00 -6.33 18.94
N TYR A 71 6.82 -6.65 17.66
CA TYR A 71 5.62 -7.35 17.18
C TYR A 71 5.49 -8.74 17.75
N ALA A 72 6.59 -9.48 17.93
CA ALA A 72 6.59 -10.78 18.59
C ALA A 72 5.99 -10.71 20.01
N ARG A 73 6.32 -9.64 20.78
CA ARG A 73 5.73 -9.42 22.10
C ARG A 73 4.22 -9.17 22.03
N VAL A 74 3.78 -8.32 21.12
CA VAL A 74 2.35 -8.03 20.93
C VAL A 74 1.57 -9.28 20.53
N ILE A 75 2.12 -10.10 19.64
CA ILE A 75 1.52 -11.36 19.20
C ILE A 75 1.36 -12.32 20.38
N ALA A 76 2.39 -12.44 21.23
CA ALA A 76 2.34 -13.27 22.43
C ALA A 76 1.32 -12.75 23.45
N GLU A 77 1.29 -11.43 23.72
CA GLU A 77 0.36 -10.78 24.65
C GLU A 77 -1.10 -10.90 24.21
N THR A 78 -1.36 -10.82 22.90
CA THR A 78 -2.71 -10.92 22.34
C THR A 78 -3.18 -12.36 22.16
N GLY A 79 -2.28 -13.34 22.25
CA GLY A 79 -2.59 -14.77 22.15
C GLY A 79 -2.94 -15.22 20.72
N ALA A 80 -2.42 -14.56 19.69
CA ALA A 80 -2.58 -15.02 18.31
C ALA A 80 -1.81 -16.34 18.10
N THR A 81 -2.50 -17.36 17.55
CA THR A 81 -1.96 -18.72 17.39
C THR A 81 -1.49 -19.02 15.97
N ARG A 82 -1.95 -18.25 15.00
CA ARG A 82 -1.52 -18.34 13.61
C ARG A 82 -0.86 -17.03 13.24
N VAL A 83 0.38 -17.11 12.73
CA VAL A 83 1.17 -15.94 12.33
C VAL A 83 1.63 -16.13 10.90
N ARG A 84 1.43 -15.12 10.05
CA ARG A 84 1.96 -15.07 8.70
C ARG A 84 2.75 -13.77 8.53
N PHE A 85 4.00 -13.89 8.14
CA PHE A 85 4.88 -12.77 7.85
C PHE A 85 5.14 -12.74 6.35
N VAL A 86 4.68 -11.69 5.68
CA VAL A 86 4.87 -11.48 4.25
C VAL A 86 5.84 -10.31 4.04
N ALA A 87 6.85 -10.51 3.23
CA ALA A 87 7.80 -9.49 2.79
C ALA A 87 7.62 -9.26 1.29
N THR A 88 7.75 -8.02 0.85
CA THR A 88 7.37 -7.63 -0.51
C THR A 88 8.56 -7.10 -1.33
N SER A 89 8.36 -6.14 -2.20
CA SER A 89 9.27 -5.63 -3.23
C SER A 89 10.73 -5.46 -2.77
N ALA A 90 11.01 -4.77 -1.66
CA ALA A 90 12.39 -4.53 -1.23
C ALA A 90 13.17 -5.83 -0.95
N THR A 91 12.52 -6.82 -0.32
CA THR A 91 13.13 -8.12 -0.03
C THR A 91 13.23 -8.96 -1.30
N ARG A 92 12.24 -8.90 -2.18
CA ARG A 92 12.22 -9.59 -3.47
C ARG A 92 13.42 -9.16 -4.35
N ASP A 93 13.74 -7.86 -4.36
CA ASP A 93 14.78 -7.27 -5.18
C ASP A 93 16.20 -7.44 -4.57
N ALA A 94 16.31 -7.84 -3.29
CA ALA A 94 17.56 -7.87 -2.57
C ALA A 94 18.33 -9.18 -2.71
N ARG A 95 19.64 -9.08 -2.99
CA ARG A 95 20.55 -10.23 -3.06
C ARG A 95 20.86 -10.85 -1.69
N ASN A 96 20.75 -10.08 -0.60
CA ASN A 96 20.96 -10.53 0.77
C ASN A 96 19.67 -10.85 1.52
N ARG A 97 18.63 -11.29 0.83
CA ARG A 97 17.35 -11.67 1.42
C ARG A 97 17.43 -12.81 2.46
N ALA A 98 18.47 -13.66 2.36
CA ALA A 98 18.69 -14.71 3.35
C ALA A 98 19.00 -14.14 4.74
N GLU A 99 19.85 -13.09 4.81
CA GLU A 99 20.18 -12.37 6.05
C GLU A 99 18.90 -11.77 6.70
N PHE A 100 18.01 -11.21 5.88
CA PHE A 100 16.71 -10.74 6.33
C PHE A 100 15.85 -11.87 6.89
N ALA A 101 15.75 -13.01 6.17
CA ALA A 101 14.94 -14.15 6.60
C ALA A 101 15.43 -14.74 7.93
N ASP A 102 16.75 -14.90 8.08
CA ASP A 102 17.35 -15.41 9.32
C ASP A 102 17.08 -14.46 10.51
N GLY A 103 17.21 -13.15 10.30
CA GLY A 103 16.94 -12.14 11.33
C GLY A 103 15.47 -12.07 11.74
N VAL A 104 14.55 -12.15 10.79
CA VAL A 104 13.10 -12.19 11.08
C VAL A 104 12.74 -13.48 11.82
N ARG A 105 13.23 -14.64 11.36
CA ARG A 105 13.00 -15.93 12.05
C ARG A 105 13.49 -15.88 13.49
N ALA A 106 14.67 -15.30 13.72
CA ALA A 106 15.21 -15.13 15.07
C ALA A 106 14.38 -14.17 15.94
N ALA A 107 13.77 -13.15 15.33
CA ALA A 107 13.02 -12.11 16.04
C ALA A 107 11.59 -12.52 16.37
N ILE A 108 10.86 -13.20 15.45
CA ILE A 108 9.41 -13.44 15.56
C ILE A 108 9.05 -14.93 15.57
N GLY A 109 10.00 -15.82 15.29
CA GLY A 109 9.81 -17.27 15.37
C GLY A 109 9.10 -17.92 14.18
N VAL A 110 8.82 -17.14 13.10
CA VAL A 110 8.23 -17.65 11.87
C VAL A 110 9.12 -17.33 10.68
N GLU A 111 9.07 -18.19 9.65
CA GLU A 111 9.75 -17.93 8.39
C GLU A 111 9.03 -16.83 7.62
N PRO A 112 9.70 -15.76 7.20
CA PRO A 112 9.06 -14.76 6.35
C PRO A 112 8.89 -15.31 4.93
N GLU A 113 7.71 -15.15 4.37
CA GLU A 113 7.40 -15.43 2.98
C GLU A 113 7.73 -14.20 2.13
N VAL A 114 8.50 -14.39 1.05
CA VAL A 114 8.74 -13.32 0.08
C VAL A 114 7.71 -13.44 -1.03
N ALA A 115 6.68 -12.62 -0.97
CA ALA A 115 5.59 -12.67 -1.95
C ALA A 115 6.06 -12.26 -3.36
N SER A 116 5.57 -12.96 -4.37
CA SER A 116 5.61 -12.46 -5.74
C SER A 116 4.74 -11.21 -5.89
N GLY A 117 4.95 -10.42 -6.97
CA GLY A 117 4.08 -9.27 -7.25
C GLY A 117 2.60 -9.68 -7.39
N ASP A 118 2.34 -10.83 -8.00
CA ASP A 118 0.98 -11.35 -8.20
C ASP A 118 0.33 -11.79 -6.88
N GLU A 119 1.10 -12.37 -5.97
CA GLU A 119 0.59 -12.75 -4.64
C GLU A 119 0.33 -11.51 -3.79
N GLU A 120 1.25 -10.54 -3.76
CA GLU A 120 1.11 -9.25 -3.11
C GLU A 120 -0.18 -8.55 -3.58
N ALA A 121 -0.36 -8.45 -4.89
CA ALA A 121 -1.53 -7.86 -5.52
C ALA A 121 -2.84 -8.61 -5.18
N SER A 122 -2.82 -9.94 -5.19
CA SER A 122 -4.00 -10.76 -4.86
C SER A 122 -4.42 -10.60 -3.40
N LEU A 123 -3.45 -10.50 -2.48
CA LEU A 123 -3.70 -10.23 -1.07
C LEU A 123 -4.28 -8.82 -0.87
N SER A 124 -3.71 -7.81 -1.53
CA SER A 124 -4.19 -6.42 -1.49
C SER A 124 -5.62 -6.31 -2.02
N PHE A 125 -5.92 -6.98 -3.14
CA PHE A 125 -7.28 -7.02 -3.70
C PHE A 125 -8.28 -7.62 -2.73
N ARG A 126 -7.95 -8.78 -2.14
CA ARG A 126 -8.81 -9.46 -1.17
C ARG A 126 -9.13 -8.58 0.03
N GLY A 127 -8.12 -7.91 0.58
CA GLY A 127 -8.30 -7.00 1.70
C GLY A 127 -9.16 -5.79 1.35
N ALA A 128 -8.89 -5.15 0.21
CA ALA A 128 -9.58 -3.95 -0.23
C ALA A 128 -11.05 -4.20 -0.57
N VAL A 129 -11.33 -5.21 -1.41
CA VAL A 129 -12.67 -5.47 -1.93
C VAL A 129 -13.64 -5.88 -0.81
N ALA A 130 -13.17 -6.60 0.21
CA ALA A 130 -14.00 -6.92 1.37
C ALA A 130 -14.61 -5.67 2.05
N GLY A 131 -13.88 -4.55 2.03
CA GLY A 131 -14.33 -3.28 2.63
C GLY A 131 -15.20 -2.41 1.71
N VAL A 132 -15.08 -2.53 0.39
CA VAL A 132 -15.72 -1.62 -0.58
C VAL A 132 -16.91 -2.22 -1.33
N ALA A 133 -16.97 -3.54 -1.50
CA ALA A 133 -17.96 -4.22 -2.34
C ALA A 133 -19.42 -4.01 -1.88
N ALA A 134 -19.65 -3.74 -0.59
CA ALA A 134 -20.98 -3.47 -0.07
C ALA A 134 -21.59 -2.12 -0.54
N ARG A 135 -20.74 -1.19 -1.01
CA ARG A 135 -21.12 0.20 -1.33
C ARG A 135 -20.83 0.60 -2.76
N HIS A 136 -19.96 -0.12 -3.45
CA HIS A 136 -19.49 0.22 -4.79
C HIS A 136 -19.59 -0.99 -5.72
N ALA A 137 -19.92 -0.73 -6.98
CA ALA A 137 -20.02 -1.76 -8.01
C ALA A 137 -18.64 -2.05 -8.64
N GLY A 138 -18.40 -3.32 -9.00
CA GLY A 138 -17.25 -3.71 -9.82
C GLY A 138 -17.53 -3.65 -11.34
N PRO A 139 -16.53 -3.90 -12.18
CA PRO A 139 -15.15 -4.26 -11.84
C PRO A 139 -14.39 -3.16 -11.10
N TYR A 140 -13.63 -3.59 -10.08
CA TYR A 140 -12.73 -2.72 -9.33
C TYR A 140 -11.36 -2.73 -9.99
N LEU A 141 -10.74 -1.57 -10.14
CA LEU A 141 -9.29 -1.47 -10.27
C LEU A 141 -8.74 -1.09 -8.89
N VAL A 142 -8.13 -2.05 -8.22
CA VAL A 142 -7.41 -1.83 -6.96
C VAL A 142 -5.98 -1.46 -7.27
N VAL A 143 -5.51 -0.35 -6.71
CA VAL A 143 -4.15 0.17 -6.88
C VAL A 143 -3.50 0.27 -5.51
N ASP A 144 -2.54 -0.61 -5.24
CA ASP A 144 -1.73 -0.59 -4.03
C ASP A 144 -0.39 0.10 -4.32
N LEU A 145 -0.28 1.38 -3.92
CA LEU A 145 0.89 2.20 -4.18
C LEU A 145 1.89 2.11 -3.03
N GLY A 146 2.78 1.13 -3.13
CA GLY A 146 3.83 0.88 -2.15
C GLY A 146 5.03 1.80 -2.24
N GLY A 147 6.09 1.43 -1.51
CA GLY A 147 7.37 2.17 -1.56
C GLY A 147 8.22 1.80 -2.77
N GLY A 148 8.29 0.53 -3.14
CA GLY A 148 9.13 0.01 -4.22
C GLY A 148 8.37 -0.35 -5.49
N SER A 149 7.10 -0.73 -5.36
CA SER A 149 6.24 -1.17 -6.46
C SER A 149 4.85 -0.56 -6.35
N THR A 150 4.05 -0.73 -7.40
CA THR A 150 2.62 -0.42 -7.44
C THR A 150 1.90 -1.61 -8.07
N GLU A 151 1.01 -2.23 -7.31
CA GLU A 151 0.20 -3.34 -7.74
C GLU A 151 -1.09 -2.82 -8.36
N LEU A 152 -1.42 -3.34 -9.54
CA LEU A 152 -2.65 -3.07 -10.29
C LEU A 152 -3.46 -4.34 -10.40
N VAL A 153 -4.65 -4.35 -9.83
CA VAL A 153 -5.53 -5.54 -9.84
C VAL A 153 -6.91 -5.16 -10.34
N LEU A 154 -7.27 -5.67 -11.51
CA LEU A 154 -8.62 -5.56 -12.04
C LEU A 154 -9.39 -6.83 -11.73
N GLY A 155 -10.60 -6.70 -11.18
CA GLY A 155 -11.46 -7.84 -10.89
C GLY A 155 -12.80 -7.42 -10.26
N THR A 156 -13.64 -8.40 -9.95
CA THR A 156 -14.94 -8.17 -9.30
C THR A 156 -15.00 -8.84 -7.93
N THR A 157 -15.15 -10.14 -7.87
CA THR A 157 -15.12 -10.93 -6.62
C THR A 157 -13.75 -11.57 -6.38
N SER A 158 -12.98 -11.71 -7.44
CA SER A 158 -11.62 -12.23 -7.48
C SER A 158 -10.81 -11.44 -8.51
N PRO A 159 -9.47 -11.46 -8.43
CA PRO A 159 -8.62 -10.90 -9.47
C PRO A 159 -8.87 -11.55 -10.83
N ASP A 160 -9.14 -10.73 -11.86
CA ASP A 160 -9.17 -11.16 -13.27
C ASP A 160 -7.79 -10.94 -13.91
N VAL A 161 -7.17 -9.79 -13.60
CA VAL A 161 -5.85 -9.39 -14.10
C VAL A 161 -5.05 -8.80 -12.95
N VAL A 162 -3.79 -9.21 -12.86
CA VAL A 162 -2.84 -8.78 -11.82
C VAL A 162 -1.56 -8.33 -12.50
N LEU A 163 -1.01 -7.21 -12.05
CA LEU A 163 0.27 -6.69 -12.52
C LEU A 163 0.96 -5.89 -11.43
N SER A 164 2.25 -6.13 -11.21
CA SER A 164 3.11 -5.31 -10.36
C SER A 164 4.05 -4.48 -11.22
N LEU A 165 4.12 -3.18 -10.95
CA LEU A 165 5.01 -2.23 -11.61
C LEU A 165 6.15 -1.82 -10.69
N ASP A 166 7.38 -1.74 -11.21
CA ASP A 166 8.55 -1.23 -10.49
C ASP A 166 8.55 0.30 -10.36
N VAL A 167 7.42 0.84 -9.97
CA VAL A 167 7.20 2.25 -9.61
C VAL A 167 6.55 2.32 -8.23
N GLY A 168 7.17 3.07 -7.31
CA GLY A 168 6.69 3.24 -5.94
C GLY A 168 7.28 4.49 -5.32
N SER A 169 6.74 4.93 -4.21
CA SER A 169 7.08 6.24 -3.62
C SER A 169 8.55 6.40 -3.24
N VAL A 170 9.20 5.35 -2.71
CA VAL A 170 10.64 5.38 -2.37
C VAL A 170 11.48 5.30 -3.64
N ARG A 171 11.19 4.32 -4.50
CA ARG A 171 11.93 4.08 -5.75
C ARG A 171 11.94 5.31 -6.64
N MET A 172 10.79 5.94 -6.86
CA MET A 172 10.68 7.14 -7.70
C MET A 172 11.34 8.37 -7.07
N THR A 173 11.30 8.48 -5.72
CA THR A 173 12.06 9.52 -5.01
C THR A 173 13.56 9.34 -5.25
N GLU A 174 14.08 8.13 -5.05
CA GLU A 174 15.51 7.85 -5.19
C GLU A 174 16.03 7.97 -6.64
N ARG A 175 15.18 7.70 -7.64
CA ARG A 175 15.54 7.82 -9.05
C ARG A 175 15.50 9.26 -9.57
N HIS A 176 14.50 10.03 -9.19
CA HIS A 176 14.17 11.26 -9.89
C HIS A 176 14.06 12.51 -9.02
N LEU A 177 13.54 12.42 -7.76
CA LEU A 177 13.21 13.59 -6.97
C LEU A 177 14.27 13.86 -5.89
N HIS A 178 15.31 14.58 -6.26
CA HIS A 178 16.46 14.86 -5.38
C HIS A 178 16.38 16.24 -4.71
N SER A 179 15.57 17.15 -5.26
CA SER A 179 15.35 18.52 -4.75
C SER A 179 14.10 18.58 -3.85
N ASP A 180 14.02 19.59 -3.00
CA ASP A 180 12.89 19.82 -2.07
C ASP A 180 12.40 21.27 -2.08
N PRO A 181 11.24 21.57 -2.68
CA PRO A 181 10.41 20.68 -3.52
C PRO A 181 11.13 20.29 -4.82
N PRO A 182 10.64 19.27 -5.56
CA PRO A 182 11.24 18.85 -6.80
C PRO A 182 11.25 19.97 -7.84
N THR A 183 12.26 19.96 -8.69
CA THR A 183 12.34 20.87 -9.83
C THR A 183 11.43 20.40 -10.97
N PRO A 184 11.00 21.28 -11.88
CA PRO A 184 10.20 20.88 -13.05
C PRO A 184 10.86 19.77 -13.89
N GLY A 185 12.19 19.80 -14.05
CA GLY A 185 12.90 18.76 -14.80
C GLY A 185 12.92 17.40 -14.10
N GLU A 186 13.00 17.37 -12.76
CA GLU A 186 12.89 16.15 -11.98
C GLU A 186 11.47 15.58 -12.03
N GLU A 187 10.46 16.45 -11.98
CA GLU A 187 9.06 16.08 -12.10
C GLU A 187 8.76 15.49 -13.48
N ASP A 188 9.20 16.16 -14.57
CA ASP A 188 9.02 15.68 -15.93
C ASP A 188 9.65 14.31 -16.14
N ALA A 189 10.86 14.09 -15.62
CA ALA A 189 11.54 12.79 -15.70
C ALA A 189 10.79 11.70 -14.93
N ALA A 190 10.30 12.00 -13.72
CA ALA A 190 9.52 11.07 -12.93
C ALA A 190 8.19 10.71 -13.61
N ARG A 191 7.45 11.71 -14.13
CA ARG A 191 6.20 11.49 -14.88
C ARG A 191 6.43 10.65 -16.14
N ALA A 192 7.52 10.88 -16.86
CA ALA A 192 7.85 10.11 -18.06
C ALA A 192 8.10 8.63 -17.73
N ASP A 193 8.83 8.32 -16.66
CA ASP A 193 9.07 6.95 -16.20
C ASP A 193 7.76 6.25 -15.79
N VAL A 194 6.91 6.93 -14.99
CA VAL A 194 5.61 6.41 -14.57
C VAL A 194 4.69 6.16 -15.77
N ARG A 195 4.59 7.12 -16.71
CA ARG A 195 3.76 6.97 -17.91
C ARG A 195 4.22 5.81 -18.78
N ALA A 196 5.53 5.66 -18.98
CA ALA A 196 6.07 4.52 -19.71
C ALA A 196 5.75 3.18 -19.04
N ALA A 197 5.74 3.13 -17.71
CA ALA A 197 5.30 1.94 -16.96
C ALA A 197 3.79 1.68 -17.13
N LEU A 198 2.95 2.74 -17.08
CA LEU A 198 1.50 2.64 -17.28
C LEU A 198 1.13 2.29 -18.73
N ASP A 199 1.93 2.71 -19.73
CA ASP A 199 1.72 2.31 -21.13
C ASP A 199 1.90 0.81 -21.29
N ARG A 200 2.99 0.25 -20.75
CA ARG A 200 3.19 -1.22 -20.73
C ARG A 200 2.11 -1.94 -19.93
N ALA A 201 1.66 -1.35 -18.81
CA ALA A 201 0.57 -1.91 -18.02
C ALA A 201 -0.74 -1.98 -18.81
N GLY A 202 -1.04 -0.97 -19.62
CA GLY A 202 -2.25 -0.90 -20.45
C GLY A 202 -2.33 -1.99 -21.52
N GLU A 203 -1.21 -2.61 -21.90
CA GLU A 203 -1.20 -3.78 -22.80
C GLU A 203 -1.77 -5.04 -22.11
N VAL A 204 -1.77 -5.09 -20.77
CA VAL A 204 -2.19 -6.24 -19.97
C VAL A 204 -3.45 -5.95 -19.16
N VAL A 205 -3.49 -4.78 -18.50
CA VAL A 205 -4.60 -4.34 -17.64
C VAL A 205 -5.56 -3.46 -18.46
N PRO A 206 -6.77 -3.93 -18.78
CA PRO A 206 -7.74 -3.11 -19.54
C PRO A 206 -8.36 -2.04 -18.62
N PHE A 207 -7.64 -0.95 -18.40
CA PHE A 207 -8.05 0.16 -17.51
C PHE A 207 -9.43 0.71 -17.86
N GLY A 208 -9.79 0.72 -19.15
CA GLY A 208 -11.11 1.14 -19.62
C GLY A 208 -12.27 0.34 -19.03
N ARG A 209 -12.07 -0.88 -18.53
CA ARG A 209 -13.11 -1.69 -17.86
C ARG A 209 -13.44 -1.23 -16.45
N THR A 210 -12.64 -0.37 -15.84
CA THR A 210 -12.82 0.09 -14.45
C THR A 210 -14.19 0.76 -14.25
N VAL A 211 -14.93 0.31 -13.23
CA VAL A 211 -16.15 0.96 -12.74
C VAL A 211 -15.84 1.72 -11.45
N THR A 212 -15.11 1.10 -10.54
CA THR A 212 -14.66 1.75 -9.30
C THR A 212 -13.12 1.68 -9.22
N LEU A 213 -12.47 2.84 -9.15
CA LEU A 213 -11.06 2.96 -8.86
C LEU A 213 -10.85 3.02 -7.35
N VAL A 214 -10.09 2.06 -6.80
CA VAL A 214 -9.80 1.95 -5.37
C VAL A 214 -8.31 2.13 -5.14
N GLY A 215 -7.93 3.15 -4.38
CA GLY A 215 -6.54 3.39 -4.02
C GLY A 215 -6.23 2.95 -2.59
N LEU A 216 -5.06 2.35 -2.42
CA LEU A 216 -4.55 1.82 -1.16
C LEU A 216 -3.20 2.44 -0.78
N ALA A 217 -2.77 2.12 0.41
CA ALA A 217 -1.47 2.43 1.00
C ALA A 217 -1.23 3.92 1.31
N GLY A 218 -0.05 4.17 1.87
CA GLY A 218 0.23 5.41 2.58
C GLY A 218 0.25 6.68 1.75
N SER A 219 0.58 6.60 0.46
CA SER A 219 0.56 7.76 -0.43
C SER A 219 -0.86 8.18 -0.75
N VAL A 220 -1.72 7.22 -1.08
CA VAL A 220 -3.13 7.45 -1.39
C VAL A 220 -3.88 7.95 -0.15
N THR A 221 -3.71 7.27 1.00
CA THR A 221 -4.40 7.65 2.23
C THR A 221 -3.97 9.04 2.75
N SER A 222 -2.71 9.44 2.52
CA SER A 222 -2.22 10.78 2.84
C SER A 222 -2.78 11.85 1.90
N ALA A 223 -2.88 11.56 0.58
CA ALA A 223 -3.54 12.46 -0.38
C ALA A 223 -5.03 12.65 -0.03
N THR A 224 -5.71 11.56 0.35
CA THR A 224 -7.10 11.61 0.81
C THR A 224 -7.26 12.43 2.09
N ALA A 225 -6.39 12.22 3.09
CA ALA A 225 -6.40 13.03 4.32
C ALA A 225 -6.20 14.52 4.03
N HIS A 226 -5.35 14.83 3.04
CA HIS A 226 -5.11 16.20 2.58
C HIS A 226 -6.34 16.79 1.89
N ALA A 227 -6.94 16.09 0.95
CA ALA A 227 -8.15 16.52 0.24
C ALA A 227 -9.32 16.76 1.21
N LEU A 228 -9.44 15.94 2.26
CA LEU A 228 -10.45 16.08 3.31
C LEU A 228 -10.15 17.20 4.31
N GLY A 229 -9.00 17.89 4.20
CA GLY A 229 -8.59 18.97 5.10
C GLY A 229 -8.38 18.53 6.55
N LEU A 230 -7.92 17.29 6.79
CA LEU A 230 -7.78 16.76 8.14
C LEU A 230 -6.62 17.44 8.89
N SER A 231 -6.86 17.83 10.14
CA SER A 231 -5.83 18.37 11.02
C SER A 231 -4.99 17.30 11.72
N SER A 232 -5.49 16.07 11.78
CA SER A 232 -4.79 14.86 12.26
C SER A 232 -5.23 13.66 11.44
N TYR A 233 -4.45 12.58 11.44
CA TYR A 233 -4.84 11.38 10.72
C TYR A 233 -6.03 10.69 11.40
N GLN A 234 -7.11 10.49 10.65
CA GLN A 234 -8.37 9.88 11.12
C GLN A 234 -8.74 8.74 10.16
N ARG A 235 -8.35 7.52 10.55
CA ARG A 235 -8.52 6.32 9.72
C ARG A 235 -9.97 6.11 9.31
N GLU A 236 -10.90 6.33 10.23
CA GLU A 236 -12.34 6.18 10.02
C GLU A 236 -12.93 7.16 9.00
N ARG A 237 -12.27 8.30 8.77
CA ARG A 237 -12.64 9.28 7.75
C ARG A 237 -11.97 9.02 6.40
N VAL A 238 -10.80 8.40 6.42
CA VAL A 238 -10.03 8.07 5.21
C VAL A 238 -10.52 6.77 4.60
N HIS A 239 -10.81 5.75 5.43
CA HIS A 239 -11.33 4.47 4.95
C HIS A 239 -12.74 4.63 4.36
N GLY A 240 -12.89 4.20 3.12
CA GLY A 240 -14.14 4.32 2.38
C GLY A 240 -14.46 5.75 1.91
N ALA A 241 -13.54 6.69 2.04
CA ALA A 241 -13.71 8.03 1.50
C ALA A 241 -13.87 7.98 -0.02
N VAL A 242 -14.82 8.74 -0.53
CA VAL A 242 -15.10 8.92 -1.95
C VAL A 242 -14.81 10.37 -2.29
N LEU A 243 -13.85 10.59 -3.17
CA LEU A 243 -13.40 11.92 -3.60
C LEU A 243 -13.59 12.09 -5.12
N GLY A 244 -13.90 13.29 -5.55
CA GLY A 244 -13.87 13.64 -6.96
C GLY A 244 -12.47 13.49 -7.55
N VAL A 245 -12.36 13.09 -8.82
CA VAL A 245 -11.06 12.96 -9.51
C VAL A 245 -10.27 14.26 -9.44
N GLU A 246 -10.90 15.41 -9.66
CA GLU A 246 -10.23 16.72 -9.61
C GLU A 246 -9.75 17.06 -8.20
N GLU A 247 -10.49 16.67 -7.16
CA GLU A 247 -10.08 16.87 -5.76
C GLU A 247 -8.83 16.05 -5.43
N VAL A 248 -8.77 14.81 -5.92
CA VAL A 248 -7.60 13.93 -5.76
C VAL A 248 -6.39 14.52 -6.47
N LEU A 249 -6.55 14.93 -7.73
CA LEU A 249 -5.46 15.49 -8.53
C LEU A 249 -4.93 16.81 -7.93
N ALA A 250 -5.81 17.69 -7.46
CA ALA A 250 -5.42 18.93 -6.78
C ALA A 250 -4.67 18.66 -5.47
N ALA A 251 -5.11 17.70 -4.67
CA ALA A 251 -4.42 17.31 -3.44
C ALA A 251 -3.04 16.70 -3.73
N CYS A 252 -2.91 15.91 -4.79
CA CYS A 252 -1.63 15.37 -5.23
C CYS A 252 -0.66 16.46 -5.67
N ASP A 253 -1.14 17.41 -6.47
CA ASP A 253 -0.35 18.53 -6.96
C ASP A 253 0.17 19.41 -5.81
N ASP A 254 -0.68 19.78 -4.87
CA ASP A 254 -0.29 20.58 -3.71
C ASP A 254 0.75 19.85 -2.83
N LEU A 255 0.57 18.56 -2.56
CA LEU A 255 1.53 17.77 -1.79
C LEU A 255 2.88 17.61 -2.50
N LEU A 256 2.88 17.47 -3.84
CA LEU A 256 4.10 17.35 -4.65
C LEU A 256 4.95 18.62 -4.53
N HIS A 257 4.33 19.79 -4.64
CA HIS A 257 5.02 21.09 -4.66
C HIS A 257 5.30 21.69 -3.27
N ARG A 258 4.83 21.06 -2.19
CA ARG A 258 5.23 21.46 -0.82
C ARG A 258 6.65 20.99 -0.51
N SER A 259 7.43 21.84 0.16
CA SER A 259 8.69 21.39 0.75
C SER A 259 8.44 20.33 1.85
N ARG A 260 9.45 19.53 2.15
CA ARG A 260 9.41 18.54 3.23
C ARG A 260 8.98 19.17 4.56
N ALA A 261 9.50 20.36 4.88
CA ALA A 261 9.13 21.09 6.11
C ALA A 261 7.63 21.43 6.14
N ARG A 262 7.05 21.86 5.01
CA ARG A 262 5.62 22.15 4.91
C ARG A 262 4.78 20.88 4.94
N ARG A 263 5.26 19.74 4.40
CA ARG A 263 4.60 18.44 4.52
C ARG A 263 4.57 17.97 5.97
N LEU A 264 5.69 18.11 6.71
CA LEU A 264 5.76 17.76 8.13
C LEU A 264 4.86 18.62 9.03
N ALA A 265 4.54 19.83 8.61
CA ALA A 265 3.61 20.70 9.34
C ALA A 265 2.13 20.27 9.19
N LEU A 266 1.82 19.34 8.29
CA LEU A 266 0.48 18.76 8.17
C LEU A 266 0.28 17.75 9.29
N GLY A 267 -0.65 17.97 10.19
CA GLY A 267 -0.82 17.15 11.40
C GLY A 267 -1.20 15.68 11.14
N PHE A 268 -1.66 15.35 9.93
CA PHE A 268 -1.91 13.98 9.51
C PHE A 268 -0.68 13.30 8.87
N MET A 269 0.38 14.06 8.52
CA MET A 269 1.54 13.54 7.80
C MET A 269 2.47 12.77 8.74
N HIS A 270 2.62 11.47 8.50
CA HIS A 270 3.60 10.69 9.23
C HIS A 270 5.02 11.15 8.88
N PRO A 271 5.90 11.46 9.88
CA PRO A 271 7.25 12.00 9.61
C PRO A 271 8.08 11.14 8.65
N GLY A 272 7.96 9.82 8.73
CA GLY A 272 8.68 8.88 7.86
C GLY A 272 8.16 8.80 6.43
N ARG A 273 7.07 9.51 6.08
CA ARG A 273 6.54 9.62 4.72
C ARG A 273 6.86 10.95 4.06
N ALA A 274 7.15 11.98 4.82
CA ALA A 274 7.31 13.34 4.31
C ALA A 274 8.37 13.45 3.19
N ASP A 275 9.37 12.58 3.21
CA ASP A 275 10.45 12.54 2.23
C ASP A 275 10.00 11.93 0.89
N VAL A 276 9.12 10.93 0.93
CA VAL A 276 8.75 10.11 -0.24
C VAL A 276 7.36 10.39 -0.78
N ILE A 277 6.55 11.17 -0.03
CA ILE A 277 5.15 11.43 -0.41
C ILE A 277 5.05 12.18 -1.75
N GLY A 278 6.01 13.05 -2.09
CA GLY A 278 6.01 13.77 -3.36
C GLY A 278 5.99 12.83 -4.55
N ALA A 279 6.88 11.84 -4.56
CA ALA A 279 6.87 10.80 -5.60
C ALA A 279 5.61 9.93 -5.55
N GLY A 280 5.15 9.57 -4.33
CA GLY A 280 3.94 8.77 -4.19
C GLY A 280 2.70 9.44 -4.78
N VAL A 281 2.48 10.73 -4.51
CA VAL A 281 1.33 11.45 -5.07
C VAL A 281 1.48 11.74 -6.56
N LEU A 282 2.71 11.88 -7.07
CA LEU A 282 2.97 11.95 -8.50
C LEU A 282 2.55 10.64 -9.19
N VAL A 283 2.98 9.49 -8.68
CA VAL A 283 2.55 8.18 -9.22
C VAL A 283 1.04 8.05 -9.17
N TRP A 284 0.41 8.39 -8.03
CA TRP A 284 -1.04 8.31 -7.90
C TRP A 284 -1.79 9.19 -8.89
N SER A 285 -1.33 10.44 -9.08
CA SER A 285 -1.95 11.35 -10.06
C SER A 285 -1.87 10.82 -11.50
N GLU A 286 -0.73 10.21 -11.90
CA GLU A 286 -0.58 9.62 -13.23
C GLU A 286 -1.48 8.38 -13.41
N VAL A 287 -1.63 7.53 -12.37
CA VAL A 287 -2.55 6.39 -12.40
C VAL A 287 -4.00 6.87 -12.57
N VAL A 288 -4.43 7.84 -11.75
CA VAL A 288 -5.80 8.38 -11.81
C VAL A 288 -6.08 9.00 -13.19
N ALA A 289 -5.13 9.79 -13.71
CA ALA A 289 -5.26 10.42 -15.02
C ALA A 289 -5.34 9.37 -16.15
N ARG A 290 -4.52 8.32 -16.10
CA ARG A 290 -4.52 7.23 -17.08
C ARG A 290 -5.83 6.46 -17.07
N VAL A 291 -6.30 6.01 -15.89
CA VAL A 291 -7.54 5.25 -15.78
C VAL A 291 -8.74 6.09 -16.25
N ARG A 292 -8.78 7.39 -15.88
CA ARG A 292 -9.81 8.31 -16.37
C ARG A 292 -9.84 8.40 -17.89
N ALA A 293 -8.68 8.54 -18.51
CA ALA A 293 -8.56 8.64 -19.97
C ALA A 293 -9.04 7.36 -20.68
N ASP A 294 -8.62 6.19 -20.17
CA ASP A 294 -8.98 4.90 -20.76
C ASP A 294 -10.48 4.58 -20.55
N VAL A 295 -11.07 4.94 -19.40
CA VAL A 295 -12.53 4.84 -19.16
C VAL A 295 -13.31 5.76 -20.11
N ALA A 296 -12.78 6.98 -20.35
CA ALA A 296 -13.40 7.91 -21.31
C ALA A 296 -13.34 7.41 -22.74
N ALA A 297 -12.28 6.73 -23.13
CA ALA A 297 -12.16 6.09 -24.45
C ALA A 297 -13.22 5.00 -24.69
N GLU A 298 -13.74 4.39 -23.63
CA GLU A 298 -14.86 3.43 -23.65
C GLU A 298 -16.25 4.13 -23.56
N GLY A 299 -16.30 5.46 -23.71
CA GLY A 299 -17.54 6.24 -23.66
C GLY A 299 -18.17 6.36 -22.27
N ARG A 300 -17.40 6.13 -21.21
CA ARG A 300 -17.82 6.25 -19.80
C ARG A 300 -17.05 7.36 -19.09
N GLU A 301 -17.43 7.67 -17.88
CA GLU A 301 -16.76 8.69 -17.09
C GLU A 301 -16.33 8.14 -15.73
N LEU A 302 -15.05 8.34 -15.36
CA LEU A 302 -14.55 8.12 -14.01
C LEU A 302 -14.58 9.47 -13.28
N THR A 303 -15.58 9.67 -12.44
CA THR A 303 -15.78 10.94 -11.70
C THR A 303 -15.22 10.89 -10.29
N GLN A 304 -15.06 9.70 -9.72
CA GLN A 304 -14.75 9.49 -8.30
C GLN A 304 -13.69 8.41 -8.12
N VAL A 305 -12.98 8.51 -7.00
CA VAL A 305 -11.99 7.54 -6.52
C VAL A 305 -12.36 7.16 -5.08
N VAL A 306 -12.23 5.88 -4.75
CA VAL A 306 -12.46 5.34 -3.41
C VAL A 306 -11.11 5.08 -2.75
N THR A 307 -10.94 5.47 -1.49
CA THR A 307 -9.75 5.15 -0.70
C THR A 307 -10.05 4.05 0.31
N SER A 308 -9.20 3.03 0.39
CA SER A 308 -9.33 1.99 1.39
C SER A 308 -8.11 1.94 2.32
N GLU A 309 -8.38 1.74 3.61
CA GLU A 309 -7.39 1.42 4.66
C GLU A 309 -7.26 -0.09 4.89
N SER A 310 -8.15 -0.87 4.29
CA SER A 310 -8.03 -2.32 4.22
C SER A 310 -7.25 -2.67 2.96
N ASP A 311 -6.17 -3.40 3.13
CA ASP A 311 -5.16 -3.65 2.09
C ASP A 311 -4.52 -5.05 2.23
N ILE A 312 -3.27 -5.22 1.79
CA ILE A 312 -2.52 -6.48 1.87
C ILE A 312 -2.53 -7.07 3.30
N LEU A 313 -2.41 -6.22 4.33
CA LEU A 313 -2.36 -6.66 5.72
C LEU A 313 -3.66 -7.38 6.14
N ASP A 314 -4.81 -6.81 5.73
CA ASP A 314 -6.13 -7.44 5.93
C ASP A 314 -6.25 -8.73 5.09
N GLY A 315 -5.73 -8.73 3.86
CA GLY A 315 -5.69 -9.90 2.99
C GLY A 315 -4.85 -11.05 3.55
N ILE A 316 -3.69 -10.74 4.17
CA ILE A 316 -2.86 -11.71 4.88
C ILE A 316 -3.64 -12.31 6.06
N ALA A 317 -4.29 -11.48 6.88
CA ALA A 317 -5.09 -11.95 8.01
C ALA A 317 -6.23 -12.89 7.54
N LEU A 318 -6.98 -12.49 6.51
CA LEU A 318 -8.04 -13.29 5.90
C LEU A 318 -7.54 -14.62 5.29
N SER A 319 -6.26 -14.72 4.92
CA SER A 319 -5.68 -15.96 4.40
C SER A 319 -5.37 -17.00 5.46
N LEU A 320 -5.38 -16.61 6.74
CA LEU A 320 -5.10 -17.46 7.90
C LEU A 320 -6.38 -18.07 8.53
N ALA A 321 -7.56 -17.71 8.04
CA ALA A 321 -8.84 -18.16 8.59
C ALA A 321 -9.21 -19.61 8.20
#